data_9907d893d36e28f20d95222285632d2f
#
_entry.id   9907d893d36e28f20d95222285632d2f
#
_cell.length_a   1.000
_cell.length_b   1.000
_cell.length_c   1.000
_cell.angle_alpha   90.00
_cell.angle_beta   90.00
_cell.angle_gamma   90.00
#
_symmetry.space_group_name_H-M   'P 1'
#
loop_
_entity.id
_entity.type
_entity.pdbx_description
1 polymer ?
#
loop_
_entity_poly.entity_id
_entity_poly.type
_entity_poly.pdbx_seq_one_letter_code
_entity_poly.pdbx_strand_id
1 'polypeptide(L)'
;MVKMVVFDLDGTLMNSLTDLAISVNYGLKLNGLEEKPVENYKTYVGNGREMLIRRAMGDAWTDHELFEKVKADYDRHYAVHCNDHTAAYDGCAEMLEKLAEKGVKTGVLSNKPDEFVDKMLKKAFPNHKFTQAWGQKPQYKTKPEPDAL
;
A
#
# COMPACT_ATOMS: atom_id res chain seq x y z
N MET A 1 30.37 2.97 -0.85
CA MET A 1 29.61 2.45 0.31
C MET A 1 28.19 3.00 0.28
N VAL A 2 27.18 2.15 0.37
CA VAL A 2 25.76 2.55 0.43
C VAL A 2 25.50 3.27 1.75
N LYS A 3 24.92 4.47 1.70
CA LYS A 3 24.62 5.29 2.89
C LYS A 3 23.15 5.24 3.30
N MET A 4 22.27 4.98 2.33
CA MET A 4 20.83 4.92 2.53
C MET A 4 20.19 3.92 1.56
N VAL A 5 19.15 3.25 2.02
CA VAL A 5 18.27 2.40 1.22
C VAL A 5 16.83 2.89 1.37
N VAL A 6 16.16 3.11 0.25
CA VAL A 6 14.74 3.47 0.22
C VAL A 6 13.95 2.28 -0.31
N PHE A 7 12.99 1.83 0.46
CA PHE A 7 12.14 0.68 0.16
C PHE A 7 10.76 1.13 -0.33
N ASP A 8 10.17 0.35 -1.21
CA ASP A 8 8.72 0.34 -1.37
C ASP A 8 8.06 -0.41 -0.20
N LEU A 9 6.75 -0.29 -0.05
CA LEU A 9 6.00 -0.90 1.05
C LEU A 9 5.25 -2.15 0.60
N ASP A 10 4.16 -1.96 -0.16
CA ASP A 10 3.28 -3.05 -0.58
C ASP A 10 3.99 -4.01 -1.55
N GLY A 11 4.09 -5.28 -1.18
CA GLY A 11 4.79 -6.28 -1.98
C GLY A 11 6.32 -6.27 -1.85
N THR A 12 6.89 -5.41 -1.00
CA THR A 12 8.34 -5.30 -0.75
C THR A 12 8.66 -5.54 0.71
N LEU A 13 8.26 -4.67 1.61
CA LEU A 13 8.40 -4.87 3.06
C LEU A 13 7.19 -5.59 3.66
N MET A 14 6.00 -5.37 3.10
CA MET A 14 4.73 -5.83 3.63
C MET A 14 3.96 -6.67 2.62
N ASN A 15 3.48 -7.82 3.07
CA ASN A 15 2.48 -8.59 2.36
C ASN A 15 1.09 -8.06 2.74
N SER A 16 0.61 -7.09 1.97
CA SER A 16 -0.66 -6.38 2.19
C SER A 16 -1.76 -6.79 1.20
N LEU A 17 -1.48 -7.74 0.33
CA LEU A 17 -2.35 -8.09 -0.80
C LEU A 17 -3.75 -8.51 -0.37
N THR A 18 -3.85 -9.35 0.66
CA THR A 18 -5.13 -9.91 1.14
C THR A 18 -6.06 -8.81 1.65
N ASP A 19 -5.57 -7.91 2.48
CA ASP A 19 -6.40 -6.83 3.04
C ASP A 19 -6.82 -5.81 1.98
N LEU A 20 -5.94 -5.53 1.00
CA LEU A 20 -6.29 -4.71 -0.17
C LEU A 20 -7.41 -5.37 -0.98
N ALA A 21 -7.27 -6.66 -1.29
CA ALA A 21 -8.26 -7.41 -2.06
C ALA A 21 -9.62 -7.48 -1.36
N ILE A 22 -9.64 -7.80 -0.07
CA ILE A 22 -10.87 -7.86 0.73
C ILE A 22 -11.57 -6.51 0.72
N SER A 23 -10.83 -5.41 0.92
CA SER A 23 -11.42 -4.08 1.01
C SER A 23 -11.95 -3.58 -0.34
N VAL A 24 -11.26 -3.87 -1.45
CA VAL A 24 -11.77 -3.53 -2.78
C VAL A 24 -13.00 -4.38 -3.10
N ASN A 25 -12.96 -5.69 -2.85
CA ASN A 25 -14.08 -6.60 -3.07
C ASN A 25 -15.31 -6.19 -2.24
N TYR A 26 -15.10 -5.71 -1.02
CA TYR A 26 -16.18 -5.15 -0.21
C TYR A 26 -16.87 -3.98 -0.93
N GLY A 27 -16.09 -3.03 -1.46
CA GLY A 27 -16.64 -1.91 -2.23
C GLY A 27 -17.33 -2.36 -3.53
N LEU A 28 -16.75 -3.33 -4.26
CA LEU A 28 -17.35 -3.89 -5.47
C LEU A 28 -18.72 -4.51 -5.17
N LYS A 29 -18.76 -5.38 -4.17
CA LYS A 29 -19.98 -6.10 -3.77
C LYS A 29 -21.12 -5.18 -3.33
N LEU A 30 -20.82 -4.17 -2.53
CA LEU A 30 -21.83 -3.18 -2.09
C LEU A 30 -22.45 -2.41 -3.26
N ASN A 31 -21.72 -2.27 -4.35
CA ASN A 31 -22.15 -1.55 -5.54
C ASN A 31 -22.60 -2.47 -6.69
N GLY A 32 -22.90 -3.72 -6.40
CA GLY A 32 -23.45 -4.68 -7.37
C GLY A 32 -22.45 -5.18 -8.41
N LEU A 33 -21.14 -5.00 -8.18
CA LEU A 33 -20.08 -5.51 -9.04
C LEU A 33 -19.56 -6.85 -8.51
N GLU A 34 -19.04 -7.65 -9.45
CA GLU A 34 -18.45 -8.95 -9.13
C GLU A 34 -17.12 -8.83 -8.38
N GLU A 35 -16.98 -9.59 -7.30
CA GLU A 35 -15.73 -9.71 -6.57
C GLU A 35 -14.66 -10.36 -7.44
N LYS A 36 -13.40 -9.96 -7.26
CA LYS A 36 -12.25 -10.51 -8.00
C LYS A 36 -11.45 -11.45 -7.13
N PRO A 37 -10.89 -12.53 -7.69
CA PRO A 37 -9.96 -13.41 -6.98
C PRO A 37 -8.77 -12.62 -6.42
N VAL A 38 -8.32 -12.96 -5.21
CA VAL A 38 -7.18 -12.29 -4.55
C VAL A 38 -5.93 -12.29 -5.45
N GLU A 39 -5.72 -13.36 -6.21
CA GLU A 39 -4.58 -13.49 -7.12
C GLU A 39 -4.50 -12.38 -8.18
N ASN A 40 -5.65 -11.88 -8.64
CA ASN A 40 -5.69 -10.81 -9.64
C ASN A 40 -5.10 -9.50 -9.10
N TYR A 41 -5.21 -9.29 -7.80
CA TYR A 41 -4.71 -8.08 -7.14
C TYR A 41 -3.20 -7.95 -7.20
N LYS A 42 -2.44 -9.03 -7.44
CA LYS A 42 -1.00 -8.97 -7.70
C LYS A 42 -0.65 -8.05 -8.87
N THR A 43 -1.51 -7.99 -9.87
CA THR A 43 -1.34 -7.13 -11.05
C THR A 43 -2.02 -5.76 -10.90
N TYR A 44 -2.91 -5.59 -9.93
CA TYR A 44 -3.64 -4.35 -9.71
C TYR A 44 -2.89 -3.37 -8.81
N VAL A 45 -2.08 -3.89 -7.88
CA VAL A 45 -1.33 -3.12 -6.87
C VAL A 45 -0.11 -2.42 -7.48
N GLY A 46 0.34 -1.32 -6.86
CA GLY A 46 1.61 -0.66 -7.14
C GLY A 46 1.50 0.78 -7.66
N ASN A 47 0.39 1.14 -8.29
CA ASN A 47 0.18 2.47 -8.87
C ASN A 47 -0.80 3.35 -8.08
N GLY A 48 -0.94 3.07 -6.79
CA GLY A 48 -1.82 3.81 -5.89
C GLY A 48 -3.28 3.33 -5.89
N ARG A 49 -4.03 3.90 -4.96
CA ARG A 49 -5.41 3.49 -4.65
C ARG A 49 -6.36 3.57 -5.85
N GLU A 50 -6.33 4.67 -6.59
CA GLU A 50 -7.26 4.85 -7.71
C GLU A 50 -7.05 3.82 -8.81
N MET A 51 -5.79 3.55 -9.17
CA MET A 51 -5.49 2.54 -10.20
C MET A 51 -5.84 1.14 -9.74
N LEU A 52 -5.65 0.82 -8.46
CA LEU A 52 -6.08 -0.44 -7.87
C LEU A 52 -7.59 -0.67 -8.07
N ILE A 53 -8.41 0.32 -7.72
CA ILE A 53 -9.87 0.24 -7.82
C ILE A 53 -10.31 0.21 -9.29
N ARG A 54 -9.75 1.04 -10.16
CA ARG A 54 -10.06 1.03 -11.60
C ARG A 54 -9.81 -0.33 -12.23
N ARG A 55 -8.67 -0.94 -11.94
CA ARG A 55 -8.32 -2.28 -12.46
C ARG A 55 -9.28 -3.35 -11.96
N ALA A 56 -9.69 -3.27 -10.71
CA ALA A 56 -10.66 -4.21 -10.14
C ALA A 56 -12.07 -4.04 -10.74
N MET A 57 -12.48 -2.80 -11.01
CA MET A 57 -13.77 -2.51 -11.65
C MET A 57 -13.83 -2.91 -13.13
N GLY A 58 -12.68 -3.06 -13.81
CA GLY A 58 -12.66 -3.24 -15.26
C GLY A 58 -13.32 -2.04 -15.96
N ASP A 59 -14.09 -2.27 -17.03
CA ASP A 59 -14.73 -1.18 -17.80
C ASP A 59 -15.73 -0.35 -16.99
N ALA A 60 -16.26 -0.89 -15.88
CA ALA A 60 -17.23 -0.19 -15.03
C ALA A 60 -16.66 1.09 -14.38
N TRP A 61 -15.35 1.28 -14.31
CA TRP A 61 -14.74 2.48 -13.74
C TRP A 61 -15.04 3.77 -14.54
N THR A 62 -15.45 3.63 -15.80
CA THR A 62 -15.82 4.77 -16.65
C THR A 62 -17.11 5.47 -16.20
N ASP A 63 -17.93 4.79 -15.43
CA ASP A 63 -19.00 5.41 -14.65
C ASP A 63 -18.40 6.09 -13.42
N HIS A 64 -18.20 7.39 -13.49
CA HIS A 64 -17.57 8.18 -12.43
C HIS A 64 -18.34 8.16 -11.10
N GLU A 65 -19.67 8.13 -11.15
CA GLU A 65 -20.48 8.07 -9.92
C GLU A 65 -20.29 6.72 -9.23
N LEU A 66 -20.31 5.64 -9.98
CA LEU A 66 -20.04 4.29 -9.48
C LEU A 66 -18.62 4.15 -8.94
N PHE A 67 -17.63 4.69 -9.66
CA PHE A 67 -16.24 4.69 -9.20
C PHE A 67 -16.07 5.39 -7.84
N GLU A 68 -16.66 6.58 -7.66
CA GLU A 68 -16.56 7.30 -6.39
C GLU A 68 -17.25 6.56 -5.24
N LYS A 69 -18.37 5.86 -5.50
CA LYS A 69 -19.03 5.01 -4.51
C LYS A 69 -18.14 3.83 -4.09
N VAL A 70 -17.60 3.09 -5.04
CA VAL A 70 -16.69 1.96 -4.77
C VAL A 70 -15.46 2.43 -4.00
N LYS A 71 -14.88 3.57 -4.40
CA LYS A 71 -13.71 4.15 -3.72
C LYS A 71 -14.03 4.54 -2.27
N ALA A 72 -15.17 5.17 -2.02
CA ALA A 72 -15.59 5.55 -0.69
C ALA A 72 -15.84 4.34 0.22
N ASP A 73 -16.44 3.28 -0.31
CA ASP A 73 -16.67 2.04 0.42
C ASP A 73 -15.35 1.31 0.73
N TYR A 74 -14.43 1.27 -0.24
CA TYR A 74 -13.08 0.79 -0.03
C TYR A 74 -12.36 1.58 1.09
N ASP A 75 -12.38 2.91 1.02
CA ASP A 75 -11.70 3.76 2.00
C ASP A 75 -12.20 3.51 3.42
N ARG A 76 -13.53 3.43 3.60
CA ARG A 76 -14.12 3.14 4.92
C ARG A 76 -13.71 1.77 5.45
N HIS A 77 -13.75 0.75 4.61
CA HIS A 77 -13.39 -0.60 5.00
C HIS A 77 -11.89 -0.72 5.29
N TYR A 78 -11.05 -0.22 4.40
CA TYR A 78 -9.60 -0.32 4.53
C TYR A 78 -9.05 0.48 5.72
N ALA A 79 -9.67 1.60 6.09
CA ALA A 79 -9.28 2.38 7.27
C ALA A 79 -9.29 1.55 8.57
N VAL A 80 -10.23 0.59 8.67
CA VAL A 80 -10.38 -0.30 9.83
C VAL A 80 -9.57 -1.60 9.65
N HIS A 81 -9.57 -2.18 8.44
CA HIS A 81 -9.14 -3.55 8.17
C HIS A 81 -7.75 -3.66 7.50
N CYS A 82 -7.02 -2.57 7.32
CA CYS A 82 -5.75 -2.56 6.57
C CYS A 82 -4.61 -3.40 7.19
N ASN A 83 -4.80 -3.89 8.40
CA ASN A 83 -3.81 -4.68 9.16
C ASN A 83 -4.38 -6.01 9.71
N ASP A 84 -5.48 -6.50 9.18
CA ASP A 84 -6.08 -7.75 9.66
C ASP A 84 -5.23 -8.96 9.26
N HIS A 85 -4.76 -9.00 8.01
CA HIS A 85 -3.92 -10.06 7.45
C HIS A 85 -2.53 -9.55 7.02
N THR A 86 -2.31 -8.24 7.04
CA THR A 86 -1.07 -7.62 6.59
C THR A 86 0.05 -7.88 7.59
N ALA A 87 1.18 -8.38 7.09
CA ALA A 87 2.39 -8.64 7.86
C ALA A 87 3.65 -8.34 7.03
N ALA A 88 4.77 -8.14 7.73
CA ALA A 88 6.07 -8.07 7.08
C ALA A 88 6.41 -9.40 6.41
N TYR A 89 7.12 -9.35 5.28
CA TYR A 89 7.72 -10.56 4.72
C TYR A 89 8.82 -11.11 5.65
N ASP A 90 8.99 -12.43 5.63
CA ASP A 90 10.04 -13.10 6.39
C ASP A 90 11.42 -12.51 6.06
N GLY A 91 12.23 -12.30 7.09
CA GLY A 91 13.57 -11.75 6.97
C GLY A 91 13.65 -10.22 6.85
N CYS A 92 12.54 -9.51 6.66
CA CYS A 92 12.57 -8.03 6.55
C CYS A 92 13.03 -7.37 7.85
N ALA A 93 12.56 -7.83 9.01
CA ALA A 93 12.99 -7.27 10.30
C ALA A 93 14.48 -7.47 10.54
N GLU A 94 14.99 -8.68 10.30
CA GLU A 94 16.43 -8.99 10.43
C GLU A 94 17.29 -8.18 9.45
N MET A 95 16.81 -7.99 8.22
CA MET A 95 17.50 -7.16 7.23
C MET A 95 17.62 -5.72 7.71
N LEU A 96 16.53 -5.15 8.23
CA LEU A 96 16.51 -3.78 8.74
C LEU A 96 17.45 -3.62 9.95
N GLU A 97 17.50 -4.58 10.84
CA GLU A 97 18.44 -4.60 11.97
C GLU A 97 19.89 -4.60 11.49
N LYS A 98 20.23 -5.49 10.55
CA LYS A 98 21.58 -5.54 9.97
C LYS A 98 21.99 -4.26 9.25
N LEU A 99 21.05 -3.58 8.59
CA LEU A 99 21.31 -2.28 7.97
C LEU A 99 21.59 -1.20 9.03
N ALA A 100 20.82 -1.20 10.12
CA ALA A 100 21.02 -0.27 11.22
C ALA A 100 22.38 -0.50 11.92
N GLU A 101 22.78 -1.76 12.19
CA GLU A 101 24.07 -2.12 12.73
C GLU A 101 25.25 -1.62 11.87
N LYS A 102 25.06 -1.61 10.54
CA LYS A 102 26.07 -1.09 9.58
C LYS A 102 26.00 0.43 9.41
N GLY A 103 25.15 1.14 10.15
CA GLY A 103 24.97 2.58 10.01
C GLY A 103 24.32 3.03 8.71
N VAL A 104 23.65 2.12 7.99
CA VAL A 104 22.94 2.43 6.76
C VAL A 104 21.57 2.98 7.11
N LYS A 105 21.26 4.19 6.65
CA LYS A 105 19.94 4.80 6.82
C LYS A 105 18.90 4.06 5.99
N THR A 106 17.68 3.99 6.49
CA THR A 106 16.56 3.38 5.78
C THR A 106 15.41 4.34 5.65
N GLY A 107 14.74 4.30 4.51
CA GLY A 107 13.53 5.05 4.24
C GLY A 107 12.48 4.20 3.53
N VAL A 108 11.24 4.67 3.53
CA VAL A 108 10.13 4.07 2.79
C VAL A 108 9.50 5.13 1.89
N LEU A 109 9.25 4.78 0.63
CA LEU A 109 8.48 5.59 -0.31
C LEU A 109 7.47 4.73 -1.04
N SER A 110 6.18 4.97 -0.79
CA SER A 110 5.06 4.20 -1.30
C SER A 110 4.05 5.06 -2.07
N ASN A 111 3.39 4.47 -3.07
CA ASN A 111 2.21 5.07 -3.70
C ASN A 111 0.90 4.86 -2.89
N LYS A 112 1.00 4.20 -1.75
CA LYS A 112 -0.08 4.07 -0.77
C LYS A 112 -0.38 5.42 -0.12
N PRO A 113 -1.65 5.76 0.23
CA PRO A 113 -1.93 6.96 1.00
C PRO A 113 -1.10 7.05 2.28
N ASP A 114 -0.55 8.23 2.55
CA ASP A 114 0.46 8.46 3.59
C ASP A 114 0.02 8.03 4.99
N GLU A 115 -1.25 8.22 5.31
CA GLU A 115 -1.86 7.86 6.60
C GLU A 115 -1.73 6.37 6.97
N PHE A 116 -1.66 5.48 5.98
CA PHE A 116 -1.52 4.04 6.22
C PHE A 116 -0.07 3.59 6.39
N VAL A 117 0.89 4.30 5.78
CA VAL A 117 2.31 3.90 5.77
C VAL A 117 2.87 3.85 7.19
N ASP A 118 2.73 4.93 7.94
CA ASP A 118 3.25 5.01 9.31
C ASP A 118 2.59 3.99 10.24
N LYS A 119 1.26 3.84 10.15
CA LYS A 119 0.49 2.87 10.94
C LYS A 119 0.96 1.43 10.71
N MET A 120 1.20 1.07 9.44
CA MET A 120 1.65 -0.27 9.08
C MET A 120 3.09 -0.55 9.52
N LEU A 121 3.99 0.41 9.31
CA LEU A 121 5.40 0.27 9.69
C LEU A 121 5.58 0.19 11.19
N LYS A 122 4.87 0.97 11.98
CA LYS A 122 4.91 0.92 13.44
C LYS A 122 4.43 -0.42 14.00
N LYS A 123 3.40 -1.02 13.38
CA LYS A 123 2.92 -2.35 13.76
C LYS A 123 3.92 -3.45 13.39
N ALA A 124 4.49 -3.39 12.19
CA ALA A 124 5.36 -4.45 11.66
C ALA A 124 6.80 -4.38 12.20
N PHE A 125 7.31 -3.16 12.41
CA PHE A 125 8.70 -2.91 12.80
C PHE A 125 8.78 -1.95 13.99
N PRO A 126 8.21 -2.31 15.16
CA PRO A 126 8.07 -1.40 16.30
C PRO A 126 9.40 -0.89 16.85
N ASN A 127 10.47 -1.65 16.68
CA ASN A 127 11.82 -1.33 17.17
C ASN A 127 12.73 -0.68 16.13
N HIS A 128 12.28 -0.57 14.86
CA HIS A 128 13.07 0.01 13.78
C HIS A 128 12.67 1.46 13.53
N LYS A 129 13.68 2.33 13.42
CA LYS A 129 13.46 3.75 13.14
C LYS A 129 13.86 4.07 11.69
N PHE A 130 12.88 4.27 10.84
CA PHE A 130 13.10 4.81 9.51
C PHE A 130 13.50 6.29 9.57
N THR A 131 14.47 6.69 8.76
CA THR A 131 14.86 8.11 8.62
C THR A 131 13.70 8.92 8.04
N GLN A 132 13.00 8.34 7.07
CA GLN A 132 11.82 8.89 6.45
C GLN A 132 10.90 7.75 5.98
N ALA A 133 9.60 7.93 6.18
CA ALA A 133 8.61 7.00 5.67
C ALA A 133 7.42 7.81 5.11
N TRP A 134 7.27 7.80 3.79
CA TRP A 134 6.26 8.56 3.08
C TRP A 134 5.39 7.66 2.20
N GLY A 135 4.08 7.92 2.25
CA GLY A 135 3.11 7.51 1.27
C GLY A 135 2.84 8.61 0.26
N GLN A 136 1.80 8.43 -0.54
CA GLN A 136 1.33 9.43 -1.47
C GLN A 136 0.79 10.65 -0.73
N LYS A 137 1.25 11.82 -1.15
CA LYS A 137 0.81 13.13 -0.66
C LYS A 137 0.32 13.98 -1.83
N PRO A 138 -0.66 14.88 -1.64
CA PRO A 138 -1.23 15.67 -2.73
C PRO A 138 -0.22 16.54 -3.51
N GLN A 139 0.86 16.97 -2.83
CA GLN A 139 1.88 17.85 -3.41
C GLN A 139 2.92 17.13 -4.28
N TYR A 140 2.95 15.79 -4.26
CA TYR A 140 3.91 15.00 -5.03
C TYR A 140 3.19 14.08 -6.02
N LYS A 141 3.77 13.92 -7.20
CA LYS A 141 3.32 12.91 -8.15
C LYS A 141 3.66 11.51 -7.63
N THR A 142 2.86 10.54 -8.06
CA THR A 142 3.11 9.12 -7.72
C THR A 142 4.35 8.59 -8.45
N LYS A 143 5.04 7.63 -7.82
CA LYS A 143 6.09 6.87 -8.52
C LYS A 143 5.54 6.31 -9.85
N PRO A 144 6.30 6.33 -10.94
CA PRO A 144 7.77 6.48 -11.01
C PRO A 144 8.29 7.93 -11.07
N GLU A 145 7.42 8.93 -10.93
CA GLU A 145 7.89 10.33 -10.87
C GLU A 145 8.78 10.54 -9.64
N PRO A 146 9.91 11.28 -9.77
CA PRO A 146 10.91 11.38 -8.70
C PRO A 146 10.60 12.46 -7.65
N ASP A 147 9.45 13.12 -7.73
CA ASP A 147 9.11 14.33 -6.96
C ASP A 147 9.22 14.14 -5.44
N ALA A 148 9.04 12.91 -4.95
CA ALA A 148 9.07 12.59 -3.53
C ALA A 148 10.40 11.97 -3.04
N LEU A 149 11.38 11.80 -3.94
CA LEU A 149 12.75 11.37 -3.59
C LEU A 149 13.61 12.58 -3.26
#